data_676b04ce44c1e85cf3056b951e8c9fd2
#
_entry.id   676b04ce44c1e85cf3056b951e8c9fd2
#
_cell.length_a   1.000
_cell.length_b   1.000
_cell.length_c   1.000
_cell.angle_alpha   90.00
_cell.angle_beta   90.00
_cell.angle_gamma   90.00
#
_symmetry.space_group_name_H-M   'P 1'
#
loop_
_entity.id
_entity.type
_entity.pdbx_description
1 polymer ?
#
loop_
_entity_poly.entity_id
_entity_poly.type
_entity_poly.pdbx_seq_one_letter_code
_entity_poly.pdbx_strand_id
1 'polypeptide(L)'
;SGNRHKGTMWWQWAQRAAAILFIPLLVTLMLQYWGGNEQELAQIMEVKTNPGMMTSLTLPDGTLVYLNSESTLSYPSRFDNDTRNVTLQGEAYFEVAKNPEKKFIVSTSHQSQIEVLGTHFNVEAYEKEDRISATLVEGKIGFIYKSNDVSKKVLMDPGQKLVYDSKDNKVQLYATSGESEIAWKEGKIIFRNTPLEEGLRMLEKRYNVEFIIKNDRLKGDSFTGTFTNQRLERILEYFQLSSQIRWRYLDSPDMKDEKSKIEIY
;
A
#
# COMPACT_ATOMS: atom_id res chain seq x y z
N SER A 1 86.52 -25.56 20.31
CA SER A 1 85.52 -24.78 20.97
C SER A 1 85.14 -23.62 20.06
N GLY A 2 83.96 -23.60 19.50
CA GLY A 2 83.52 -22.45 18.75
C GLY A 2 82.44 -22.75 17.73
N ASN A 3 81.21 -23.01 18.19
CA ASN A 3 80.11 -23.03 17.25
C ASN A 3 78.75 -22.78 17.93
N ARG A 4 78.61 -21.64 18.60
CA ARG A 4 77.36 -21.30 19.32
C ARG A 4 76.72 -19.96 18.90
N HIS A 5 77.20 -19.24 17.90
CA HIS A 5 76.66 -17.91 17.57
C HIS A 5 75.92 -17.81 16.26
N LYS A 6 75.79 -18.87 15.46
CA LYS A 6 75.05 -18.75 14.16
C LYS A 6 73.54 -18.96 14.28
N GLY A 7 73.00 -19.60 15.34
CA GLY A 7 71.59 -19.90 15.49
C GLY A 7 70.74 -18.71 15.92
N THR A 8 71.28 -17.76 16.67
CA THR A 8 70.58 -16.64 17.23
C THR A 8 70.29 -15.55 16.17
N MET A 9 71.23 -15.39 15.21
CA MET A 9 71.11 -14.39 14.18
C MET A 9 70.09 -14.79 13.12
N TRP A 10 69.96 -16.05 12.76
CA TRP A 10 68.96 -16.57 11.84
C TRP A 10 67.54 -16.51 12.45
N TRP A 11 67.39 -16.80 13.73
CA TRP A 11 66.11 -16.66 14.46
C TRP A 11 65.61 -15.23 14.53
N GLN A 12 66.48 -14.23 14.72
CA GLN A 12 66.10 -12.79 14.70
C GLN A 12 65.71 -12.34 13.31
N TRP A 13 66.35 -12.85 12.25
CA TRP A 13 65.94 -12.58 10.86
C TRP A 13 64.57 -13.20 10.53
N ALA A 14 64.35 -14.43 10.99
CA ALA A 14 63.04 -15.09 10.82
C ALA A 14 61.89 -14.35 11.53
N GLN A 15 62.14 -13.86 12.76
CA GLN A 15 61.16 -13.06 13.50
C GLN A 15 60.89 -11.72 12.83
N ARG A 16 61.86 -11.04 12.29
CA ARG A 16 61.69 -9.79 11.55
C ARG A 16 60.92 -10.01 10.24
N ALA A 17 61.23 -11.05 9.50
CA ALA A 17 60.53 -11.43 8.29
C ALA A 17 59.07 -11.80 8.56
N ALA A 18 58.80 -12.56 9.64
CA ALA A 18 57.45 -12.87 10.06
C ALA A 18 56.64 -11.64 10.46
N ALA A 19 57.21 -10.66 11.17
CA ALA A 19 56.56 -9.42 11.54
C ALA A 19 56.24 -8.56 10.31
N ILE A 20 57.16 -8.47 9.32
CA ILE A 20 56.94 -7.71 8.07
C ILE A 20 55.80 -8.30 7.23
N LEU A 21 55.60 -9.63 7.26
CA LEU A 21 54.52 -10.28 6.53
C LEU A 21 53.20 -10.31 7.33
N PHE A 22 53.27 -10.48 8.65
CA PHE A 22 52.09 -10.64 9.50
C PHE A 22 51.35 -9.31 9.75
N ILE A 23 52.07 -8.19 9.92
CA ILE A 23 51.47 -6.90 10.17
C ILE A 23 50.60 -6.43 8.97
N PRO A 24 51.08 -6.45 7.70
CA PRO A 24 50.23 -6.11 6.56
C PRO A 24 49.01 -7.03 6.40
N LEU A 25 49.21 -8.33 6.64
CA LEU A 25 48.11 -9.30 6.59
C LEU A 25 47.07 -9.01 7.66
N LEU A 26 47.48 -8.68 8.86
CA LEU A 26 46.59 -8.35 9.97
C LEU A 26 45.87 -7.03 9.72
N VAL A 27 46.55 -6.03 9.14
CA VAL A 27 45.95 -4.75 8.72
C VAL A 27 44.93 -4.95 7.58
N THR A 28 45.24 -5.78 6.58
CA THR A 28 44.26 -6.07 5.49
C THR A 28 43.07 -6.83 5.99
N LEU A 29 43.24 -7.81 6.90
CA LEU A 29 42.10 -8.50 7.54
C LEU A 29 41.26 -7.54 8.40
N MET A 30 41.94 -6.65 9.13
CA MET A 30 41.25 -5.64 9.95
C MET A 30 40.48 -4.62 9.07
N LEU A 31 41.06 -4.19 7.96
CA LEU A 31 40.40 -3.34 6.98
C LEU A 31 39.24 -4.05 6.28
N GLN A 32 39.36 -5.34 5.94
CA GLN A 32 38.27 -6.14 5.42
C GLN A 32 37.15 -6.34 6.44
N TYR A 33 37.51 -6.57 7.72
CA TYR A 33 36.51 -6.71 8.79
C TYR A 33 35.77 -5.40 9.11
N TRP A 34 36.49 -4.26 9.04
CA TRP A 34 35.91 -2.93 9.27
C TRP A 34 35.30 -2.29 8.00
N GLY A 35 35.86 -2.61 6.82
CA GLY A 35 35.34 -2.12 5.52
C GLY A 35 34.20 -2.94 4.94
N GLY A 36 33.88 -4.10 5.52
CA GLY A 36 32.86 -5.04 5.04
C GLY A 36 31.42 -4.64 5.32
N ASN A 37 31.16 -3.46 5.87
CA ASN A 37 29.81 -2.90 6.03
C ASN A 37 29.56 -1.81 4.98
N GLU A 38 29.75 -2.08 3.69
CA GLU A 38 28.93 -1.41 2.70
C GLU A 38 27.48 -1.85 2.99
N GLN A 39 26.74 -1.04 3.75
CA GLN A 39 25.30 -1.18 3.83
C GLN A 39 24.80 -1.02 2.40
N GLU A 40 24.60 -2.14 1.71
CA GLU A 40 23.87 -2.15 0.43
C GLU A 40 22.61 -1.33 0.66
N LEU A 41 22.52 -0.17 0.00
CA LEU A 41 21.35 0.70 0.11
C LEU A 41 20.11 -0.12 -0.21
N ALA A 42 19.12 -0.06 0.66
CA ALA A 42 17.88 -0.79 0.45
C ALA A 42 17.29 -0.40 -0.91
N GLN A 43 17.12 -1.38 -1.79
CA GLN A 43 16.53 -1.17 -3.11
C GLN A 43 15.04 -0.91 -2.94
N ILE A 44 14.49 0.03 -3.72
CA ILE A 44 13.04 0.23 -3.76
C ILE A 44 12.43 -0.84 -4.66
N MET A 45 11.51 -1.58 -4.09
CA MET A 45 10.68 -2.58 -4.75
C MET A 45 9.34 -1.93 -5.11
N GLU A 46 8.80 -2.25 -6.26
CA GLU A 46 7.49 -1.79 -6.70
C GLU A 46 6.63 -2.98 -7.14
N VAL A 47 5.40 -3.04 -6.64
CA VAL A 47 4.38 -4.01 -7.05
C VAL A 47 3.18 -3.25 -7.58
N LYS A 48 2.74 -3.63 -8.78
CA LYS A 48 1.62 -2.98 -9.49
C LYS A 48 0.57 -4.01 -9.90
N THR A 49 -0.69 -3.64 -9.75
CA THR A 49 -1.83 -4.43 -10.25
C THR A 49 -2.41 -3.80 -11.50
N ASN A 50 -2.80 -4.66 -12.45
CA ASN A 50 -3.53 -4.24 -13.63
C ASN A 50 -5.02 -4.00 -13.30
N PRO A 51 -5.76 -3.28 -14.17
CA PRO A 51 -7.21 -3.10 -14.04
C PRO A 51 -7.95 -4.42 -13.83
N GLY A 52 -8.85 -4.47 -12.86
CA GLY A 52 -9.62 -5.66 -12.49
C GLY A 52 -8.85 -6.77 -11.77
N MET A 53 -7.55 -6.59 -11.54
CA MET A 53 -6.68 -7.58 -10.90
C MET A 53 -6.41 -7.20 -9.44
N MET A 54 -6.18 -8.22 -8.62
CA MET A 54 -5.74 -8.08 -7.24
C MET A 54 -4.53 -8.97 -6.99
N THR A 55 -3.68 -8.58 -6.05
CA THR A 55 -2.57 -9.41 -5.60
C THR A 55 -2.37 -9.30 -4.09
N SER A 56 -1.61 -10.21 -3.51
CA SER A 56 -1.16 -10.11 -2.13
C SER A 56 0.34 -10.35 -2.05
N LEU A 57 0.99 -9.69 -1.10
CA LEU A 57 2.42 -9.82 -0.87
C LEU A 57 2.74 -9.67 0.62
N THR A 58 3.87 -10.25 1.01
CA THR A 58 4.42 -10.07 2.36
C THR A 58 5.62 -9.16 2.28
N LEU A 59 5.63 -8.10 3.08
CA LEU A 59 6.72 -7.15 3.20
C LEU A 59 7.87 -7.73 4.05
N PRO A 60 9.08 -7.11 4.02
CA PRO A 60 10.25 -7.60 4.76
C PRO A 60 10.09 -7.68 6.28
N ASP A 61 9.13 -6.95 6.85
CA ASP A 61 8.80 -6.96 8.29
C ASP A 61 7.73 -7.99 8.67
N GLY A 62 7.24 -8.78 7.70
CA GLY A 62 6.15 -9.73 7.88
C GLY A 62 4.75 -9.14 7.73
N THR A 63 4.61 -7.84 7.42
CA THR A 63 3.33 -7.21 7.10
C THR A 63 2.73 -7.84 5.85
N LEU A 64 1.47 -8.27 5.91
CA LEU A 64 0.73 -8.77 4.76
C LEU A 64 -0.07 -7.62 4.13
N VAL A 65 0.04 -7.48 2.81
CA VAL A 65 -0.66 -6.46 2.04
C VAL A 65 -1.46 -7.12 0.93
N TYR A 66 -2.74 -6.77 0.84
CA TYR A 66 -3.58 -7.05 -0.32
C TYR A 66 -3.66 -5.75 -1.14
N LEU A 67 -3.41 -5.84 -2.42
CA LEU A 67 -3.38 -4.71 -3.34
C LEU A 67 -4.51 -4.86 -4.34
N ASN A 68 -5.41 -3.87 -4.39
CA ASN A 68 -6.58 -3.89 -5.27
C ASN A 68 -6.22 -3.48 -6.70
N SER A 69 -7.21 -3.45 -7.57
CA SER A 69 -7.14 -3.05 -8.97
C SER A 69 -6.47 -1.67 -9.16
N GLU A 70 -5.69 -1.52 -10.25
CA GLU A 70 -5.04 -0.25 -10.64
C GLU A 70 -4.24 0.41 -9.50
N SER A 71 -3.56 -0.39 -8.67
CA SER A 71 -2.85 0.08 -7.50
C SER A 71 -1.36 -0.21 -7.58
N THR A 72 -0.57 0.64 -6.96
CA THR A 72 0.89 0.53 -6.91
C THR A 72 1.36 0.69 -5.47
N LEU A 73 2.17 -0.25 -5.00
CA LEU A 73 2.84 -0.21 -3.71
C LEU A 73 4.34 -0.19 -3.91
N SER A 74 5.01 0.86 -3.39
CA SER A 74 6.46 0.97 -3.37
C SER A 74 6.97 0.85 -1.94
N TYR A 75 7.99 0.02 -1.72
CA TYR A 75 8.57 -0.24 -0.42
C TYR A 75 10.05 -0.62 -0.53
N PRO A 76 10.88 -0.40 0.49
CA PRO A 76 12.29 -0.81 0.47
C PRO A 76 12.44 -2.34 0.65
N SER A 77 13.47 -2.93 0.03
CA SER A 77 13.80 -4.36 0.19
C SER A 77 14.09 -4.77 1.63
N ARG A 78 14.40 -3.80 2.51
CA ARG A 78 14.50 -3.93 3.97
C ARG A 78 14.23 -2.59 4.64
N PHE A 79 13.70 -2.63 5.84
CA PHE A 79 13.41 -1.43 6.64
C PHE A 79 14.59 -1.12 7.57
N ASP A 80 15.61 -0.41 7.08
CA ASP A 80 16.83 -0.10 7.84
C ASP A 80 16.70 1.13 8.75
N ASN A 81 15.75 2.05 8.43
CA ASN A 81 15.51 3.28 9.18
C ASN A 81 14.67 3.05 10.44
N ASP A 82 14.51 4.10 11.26
CA ASP A 82 13.67 4.10 12.47
C ASP A 82 12.17 3.94 12.19
N THR A 83 11.79 3.94 10.91
CA THR A 83 10.42 3.78 10.44
C THR A 83 10.34 2.76 9.30
N ARG A 84 9.15 2.18 9.12
CA ARG A 84 8.80 1.26 8.04
C ARG A 84 7.95 2.03 7.02
N ASN A 85 8.59 2.67 6.05
CA ASN A 85 7.92 3.54 5.10
C ASN A 85 7.55 2.79 3.83
N VAL A 86 6.30 2.94 3.40
CA VAL A 86 5.79 2.48 2.11
C VAL A 86 5.01 3.61 1.44
N THR A 87 4.89 3.56 0.12
CA THR A 87 4.09 4.51 -0.66
C THR A 87 3.00 3.76 -1.39
N LEU A 88 1.75 4.19 -1.25
CA LEU A 88 0.58 3.63 -1.90
C LEU A 88 -0.03 4.63 -2.87
N GLN A 89 -0.31 4.17 -4.09
CA GLN A 89 -1.22 4.80 -5.05
C GLN A 89 -2.29 3.76 -5.37
N GLY A 90 -3.57 4.08 -5.16
CA GLY A 90 -4.67 3.15 -5.34
C GLY A 90 -5.24 2.65 -4.01
N GLU A 91 -5.62 1.37 -3.94
CA GLU A 91 -6.27 0.79 -2.76
C GLU A 91 -5.53 -0.45 -2.27
N ALA A 92 -5.30 -0.49 -0.95
CA ALA A 92 -4.68 -1.63 -0.30
C ALA A 92 -5.27 -1.88 1.10
N TYR A 93 -5.33 -3.15 1.47
CA TYR A 93 -5.60 -3.58 2.82
C TYR A 93 -4.30 -4.08 3.45
N PHE A 94 -4.01 -3.58 4.64
CA PHE A 94 -2.78 -3.88 5.38
C PHE A 94 -3.09 -4.66 6.65
N GLU A 95 -2.37 -5.75 6.87
CA GLU A 95 -2.25 -6.46 8.16
C GLU A 95 -0.83 -6.23 8.67
N VAL A 96 -0.64 -5.08 9.34
CA VAL A 96 0.71 -4.63 9.73
C VAL A 96 1.23 -5.44 10.91
N ALA A 97 2.42 -6.00 10.74
CA ALA A 97 3.14 -6.70 11.81
C ALA A 97 3.38 -5.77 13.02
N LYS A 98 2.98 -6.24 14.23
CA LYS A 98 3.07 -5.44 15.45
C LYS A 98 4.51 -5.15 15.83
N ASN A 99 4.84 -3.87 15.89
CA ASN A 99 6.12 -3.37 16.38
C ASN A 99 5.94 -1.99 17.05
N PRO A 100 5.86 -1.92 18.39
CA PRO A 100 5.64 -0.67 19.12
C PRO A 100 6.79 0.33 19.00
N GLU A 101 8.01 -0.15 18.71
CA GLU A 101 9.21 0.70 18.67
C GLU A 101 9.44 1.31 17.29
N LYS A 102 8.86 0.73 16.22
CA LYS A 102 9.13 1.14 14.85
C LYS A 102 7.83 1.37 14.09
N LYS A 103 7.47 2.64 13.87
CA LYS A 103 6.25 3.03 13.16
C LYS A 103 6.23 2.49 11.73
N PHE A 104 5.06 2.04 11.30
CA PHE A 104 4.75 1.77 9.91
C PHE A 104 4.02 2.97 9.32
N ILE A 105 4.51 3.51 8.21
CA ILE A 105 4.00 4.74 7.60
C ILE A 105 3.62 4.45 6.15
N VAL A 106 2.33 4.63 5.83
CA VAL A 106 1.83 4.60 4.46
C VAL A 106 1.72 6.03 3.97
N SER A 107 2.57 6.41 3.04
CA SER A 107 2.47 7.70 2.33
C SER A 107 1.53 7.53 1.15
N THR A 108 0.61 8.48 0.96
CA THR A 108 -0.38 8.45 -0.10
C THR A 108 -0.32 9.72 -0.95
N SER A 109 -1.19 9.84 -1.96
CA SER A 109 -1.39 11.08 -2.72
C SER A 109 -1.76 12.26 -1.82
N HIS A 110 -1.75 13.47 -2.35
CA HIS A 110 -2.19 14.70 -1.67
C HIS A 110 -1.48 14.98 -0.33
N GLN A 111 -0.20 14.59 -0.20
CA GLN A 111 0.64 14.83 0.99
C GLN A 111 0.00 14.31 2.29
N SER A 112 -0.67 13.18 2.23
CA SER A 112 -1.22 12.53 3.41
C SER A 112 -0.45 11.27 3.78
N GLN A 113 -0.50 10.91 5.06
CA GLN A 113 0.21 9.77 5.63
C GLN A 113 -0.65 9.09 6.69
N ILE A 114 -0.47 7.77 6.80
CA ILE A 114 -1.11 6.95 7.82
C ILE A 114 -0.02 6.30 8.65
N GLU A 115 0.01 6.62 9.95
CA GLU A 115 0.96 6.06 10.92
C GLU A 115 0.29 5.01 11.77
N VAL A 116 0.92 3.83 11.90
CA VAL A 116 0.46 2.72 12.72
C VAL A 116 1.63 1.97 13.39
N LEU A 117 1.33 1.13 14.41
CA LEU A 117 2.32 0.30 15.12
C LEU A 117 2.06 -1.22 14.99
N GLY A 118 0.89 -1.60 14.48
CA GLY A 118 0.43 -2.98 14.33
C GLY A 118 -1.09 -2.95 14.25
N THR A 119 -1.66 -2.94 13.05
CA THR A 119 -3.01 -2.46 12.77
C THR A 119 -3.53 -3.13 11.52
N HIS A 120 -4.81 -3.46 11.49
CA HIS A 120 -5.52 -3.95 10.31
C HIS A 120 -6.42 -2.86 9.76
N PHE A 121 -6.18 -2.42 8.52
CA PHE A 121 -6.91 -1.30 7.93
C PHE A 121 -6.89 -1.32 6.40
N ASN A 122 -7.90 -0.70 5.80
CA ASN A 122 -7.98 -0.43 4.37
C ASN A 122 -7.64 1.04 4.08
N VAL A 123 -6.96 1.28 3.00
CA VAL A 123 -6.67 2.64 2.48
C VAL A 123 -7.02 2.69 1.01
N GLU A 124 -7.78 3.70 0.63
CA GLU A 124 -8.11 4.03 -0.74
C GLU A 124 -7.57 5.44 -1.04
N ALA A 125 -6.62 5.54 -1.97
CA ALA A 125 -5.89 6.77 -2.30
C ALA A 125 -5.49 6.77 -3.78
N TYR A 126 -6.48 6.70 -4.69
CA TYR A 126 -6.25 6.79 -6.13
C TYR A 126 -5.83 8.21 -6.51
N GLU A 127 -4.78 8.35 -7.30
CA GLU A 127 -4.20 9.65 -7.66
C GLU A 127 -5.18 10.57 -8.41
N LYS A 128 -6.06 9.96 -9.21
CA LYS A 128 -7.09 10.68 -9.97
C LYS A 128 -8.28 11.14 -9.15
N GLU A 129 -8.39 10.65 -7.91
CA GLU A 129 -9.48 10.99 -7.00
C GLU A 129 -9.00 12.02 -5.97
N ASP A 130 -9.79 13.06 -5.71
CA ASP A 130 -9.47 14.08 -4.70
C ASP A 130 -9.74 13.59 -3.27
N ARG A 131 -10.27 12.37 -3.13
CA ARG A 131 -10.64 11.77 -1.85
C ARG A 131 -9.70 10.64 -1.49
N ILE A 132 -9.29 10.64 -0.23
CA ILE A 132 -8.58 9.55 0.41
C ILE A 132 -9.47 9.01 1.51
N SER A 133 -9.63 7.69 1.57
CA SER A 133 -10.32 7.07 2.69
C SER A 133 -9.44 6.07 3.42
N ALA A 134 -9.61 5.98 4.74
CA ALA A 134 -9.00 4.98 5.58
C ALA A 134 -10.09 4.34 6.46
N THR A 135 -10.14 3.01 6.48
CA THR A 135 -11.07 2.25 7.31
C THR A 135 -10.29 1.39 8.30
N LEU A 136 -10.53 1.61 9.59
CA LEU A 136 -9.82 0.91 10.65
C LEU A 136 -10.63 -0.28 11.16
N VAL A 137 -10.01 -1.48 11.07
CA VAL A 137 -10.59 -2.73 11.54
C VAL A 137 -10.08 -3.07 12.95
N GLU A 138 -8.76 -3.02 13.16
CA GLU A 138 -8.12 -3.35 14.44
C GLU A 138 -6.90 -2.47 14.69
N GLY A 139 -6.66 -2.10 15.94
CA GLY A 139 -5.50 -1.31 16.36
C GLY A 139 -5.80 0.18 16.45
N LYS A 140 -4.86 1.02 16.03
CA LYS A 140 -4.99 2.49 16.02
C LYS A 140 -4.32 3.08 14.79
N ILE A 141 -4.94 4.11 14.24
CA ILE A 141 -4.40 4.91 13.13
C ILE A 141 -4.19 6.36 13.58
N GLY A 142 -3.06 6.94 13.17
CA GLY A 142 -2.86 8.38 13.10
C GLY A 142 -2.88 8.82 11.65
N PHE A 143 -3.98 9.42 11.17
CA PHE A 143 -4.06 10.00 9.84
C PHE A 143 -3.50 11.42 9.85
N ILE A 144 -2.49 11.69 9.03
CA ILE A 144 -1.79 12.97 8.93
C ILE A 144 -2.07 13.56 7.55
N TYR A 145 -2.42 14.82 7.50
CA TYR A 145 -2.66 15.57 6.26
C TYR A 145 -2.21 17.02 6.41
N LYS A 146 -1.95 17.69 5.29
CA LYS A 146 -1.64 19.12 5.29
C LYS A 146 -2.88 19.96 5.02
N SER A 147 -3.08 20.97 5.84
CA SER A 147 -4.13 21.98 5.65
C SER A 147 -3.52 23.37 5.88
N ASN A 148 -3.49 24.21 4.84
CA ASN A 148 -2.86 25.54 4.88
C ASN A 148 -1.40 25.50 5.37
N ASP A 149 -0.61 24.57 4.79
CA ASP A 149 0.79 24.29 5.15
C ASP A 149 1.03 23.81 6.59
N VAL A 150 -0.03 23.62 7.37
CA VAL A 150 0.05 23.06 8.72
C VAL A 150 -0.27 21.57 8.68
N SER A 151 0.61 20.77 9.25
CA SER A 151 0.36 19.34 9.44
C SER A 151 -0.66 19.11 10.55
N LYS A 152 -1.75 18.43 10.24
CA LYS A 152 -2.80 18.03 11.19
C LYS A 152 -2.82 16.52 11.33
N LYS A 153 -3.18 16.04 12.53
CA LYS A 153 -3.30 14.61 12.82
C LYS A 153 -4.67 14.30 13.41
N VAL A 154 -5.34 13.29 12.85
CA VAL A 154 -6.59 12.72 13.34
C VAL A 154 -6.31 11.31 13.82
N LEU A 155 -6.75 10.96 15.02
CA LEU A 155 -6.68 9.60 15.55
C LEU A 155 -7.98 8.87 15.22
N MET A 156 -7.85 7.60 14.87
CA MET A 156 -8.99 6.72 14.58
C MET A 156 -8.97 5.52 15.51
N ASP A 157 -10.15 5.11 15.93
CA ASP A 157 -10.42 3.89 16.67
C ASP A 157 -11.09 2.82 15.76
N PRO A 158 -11.03 1.53 16.11
CA PRO A 158 -11.68 0.46 15.35
C PRO A 158 -13.17 0.74 15.09
N GLY A 159 -13.63 0.39 13.88
CA GLY A 159 -15.02 0.66 13.45
C GLY A 159 -15.24 2.08 12.94
N GLN A 160 -14.17 2.80 12.64
CA GLN A 160 -14.26 4.12 12.00
C GLN A 160 -13.71 4.11 10.57
N LYS A 161 -14.38 4.89 9.70
CA LYS A 161 -13.91 5.27 8.36
C LYS A 161 -13.67 6.77 8.34
N LEU A 162 -12.48 7.17 7.94
CA LEU A 162 -12.10 8.55 7.69
C LEU A 162 -12.16 8.80 6.19
N VAL A 163 -12.75 9.93 5.78
CA VAL A 163 -12.69 10.43 4.41
C VAL A 163 -12.07 11.83 4.45
N TYR A 164 -10.98 12.00 3.74
CA TYR A 164 -10.30 13.28 3.53
C TYR A 164 -10.55 13.75 2.10
N ASP A 165 -11.16 14.92 1.94
CA ASP A 165 -11.31 15.61 0.67
C ASP A 165 -10.17 16.62 0.54
N SER A 166 -9.27 16.41 -0.42
CA SER A 166 -8.07 17.23 -0.60
C SER A 166 -8.36 18.60 -1.23
N LYS A 167 -9.48 18.74 -1.98
CA LYS A 167 -9.91 20.03 -2.55
C LYS A 167 -10.40 20.97 -1.48
N ASP A 168 -11.26 20.45 -0.61
CA ASP A 168 -11.89 21.26 0.46
C ASP A 168 -11.07 21.25 1.75
N ASN A 169 -9.98 20.47 1.83
CA ASN A 169 -9.19 20.24 3.04
C ASN A 169 -10.06 19.76 4.23
N LYS A 170 -11.09 18.98 3.94
CA LYS A 170 -12.10 18.56 4.91
C LYS A 170 -11.92 17.09 5.28
N VAL A 171 -11.90 16.82 6.58
CA VAL A 171 -11.91 15.46 7.12
C VAL A 171 -13.26 15.16 7.74
N GLN A 172 -13.79 13.98 7.43
CA GLN A 172 -15.02 13.45 8.01
C GLN A 172 -14.76 12.05 8.57
N LEU A 173 -15.33 11.77 9.73
CA LEU A 173 -15.30 10.46 10.39
C LEU A 173 -16.69 9.86 10.40
N TYR A 174 -16.79 8.58 10.00
CA TYR A 174 -18.02 7.81 9.97
C TYR A 174 -17.84 6.53 10.78
N ALA A 175 -18.90 6.09 11.45
CA ALA A 175 -18.95 4.74 11.99
C ALA A 175 -19.21 3.74 10.86
N THR A 176 -18.47 2.63 10.83
CA THR A 176 -18.63 1.55 9.86
C THR A 176 -18.34 0.20 10.48
N SER A 177 -18.96 -0.87 9.96
CA SER A 177 -18.53 -2.24 10.29
C SER A 177 -17.22 -2.64 9.58
N GLY A 178 -16.80 -1.88 8.58
CA GLY A 178 -15.65 -2.20 7.73
C GLY A 178 -15.93 -3.27 6.66
N GLU A 179 -17.01 -4.02 6.77
CA GLU A 179 -17.27 -5.18 5.89
C GLU A 179 -17.33 -4.80 4.40
N SER A 180 -18.01 -3.70 4.06
CA SER A 180 -18.12 -3.25 2.67
C SER A 180 -16.77 -2.81 2.10
N GLU A 181 -15.98 -2.13 2.93
CA GLU A 181 -14.70 -1.55 2.54
C GLU A 181 -13.60 -2.59 2.35
N ILE A 182 -13.71 -3.76 3.01
CA ILE A 182 -12.69 -4.81 2.95
C ILE A 182 -13.12 -6.07 2.20
N ALA A 183 -14.40 -6.15 1.77
CA ALA A 183 -14.96 -7.32 1.09
C ALA A 183 -14.23 -7.68 -0.21
N TRP A 184 -13.67 -6.67 -0.88
CA TRP A 184 -12.98 -6.84 -2.14
C TRP A 184 -11.79 -7.81 -2.06
N LYS A 185 -11.06 -7.86 -0.93
CA LYS A 185 -9.95 -8.80 -0.73
C LYS A 185 -10.35 -10.26 -0.79
N GLU A 186 -11.65 -10.55 -0.56
CA GLU A 186 -12.26 -11.87 -0.68
C GLU A 186 -13.00 -12.07 -2.01
N GLY A 187 -12.86 -11.13 -2.95
CA GLY A 187 -13.57 -11.15 -4.23
C GLY A 187 -15.07 -10.87 -4.11
N LYS A 188 -15.52 -10.29 -3.00
CA LYS A 188 -16.91 -9.92 -2.76
C LYS A 188 -17.12 -8.42 -2.97
N ILE A 189 -18.35 -8.05 -3.33
CA ILE A 189 -18.85 -6.68 -3.31
C ILE A 189 -20.04 -6.66 -2.36
N ILE A 190 -19.98 -5.82 -1.34
CA ILE A 190 -21.04 -5.68 -0.33
C ILE A 190 -21.55 -4.24 -0.38
N PHE A 191 -22.82 -4.08 -0.76
CA PHE A 191 -23.55 -2.83 -0.67
C PHE A 191 -24.37 -2.82 0.62
N ARG A 192 -24.26 -1.77 1.42
CA ARG A 192 -25.07 -1.54 2.63
C ARG A 192 -25.62 -0.13 2.59
N ASN A 193 -26.83 0.02 2.05
CA ASN A 193 -27.42 1.33 1.76
C ASN A 193 -26.42 2.24 1.02
N THR A 194 -25.67 1.62 0.08
CA THR A 194 -24.60 2.27 -0.67
C THR A 194 -25.19 3.15 -1.75
N PRO A 195 -24.89 4.45 -1.79
CA PRO A 195 -25.35 5.35 -2.86
C PRO A 195 -24.94 4.82 -4.24
N LEU A 196 -25.78 5.06 -5.25
CA LEU A 196 -25.53 4.58 -6.61
C LEU A 196 -24.13 4.94 -7.12
N GLU A 197 -23.70 6.18 -6.99
CA GLU A 197 -22.39 6.64 -7.46
C GLU A 197 -21.24 5.86 -6.81
N GLU A 198 -21.34 5.60 -5.51
CA GLU A 198 -20.32 4.82 -4.79
C GLU A 198 -20.36 3.35 -5.21
N GLY A 199 -21.55 2.78 -5.37
CA GLY A 199 -21.73 1.41 -5.87
C GLY A 199 -21.17 1.22 -7.27
N LEU A 200 -21.43 2.15 -8.19
CA LEU A 200 -20.88 2.12 -9.54
C LEU A 200 -19.34 2.22 -9.52
N ARG A 201 -18.77 3.09 -8.69
CA ARG A 201 -17.31 3.21 -8.52
C ARG A 201 -16.67 1.91 -8.01
N MET A 202 -17.32 1.19 -7.10
CA MET A 202 -16.86 -0.15 -6.67
C MET A 202 -16.88 -1.15 -7.84
N LEU A 203 -17.90 -1.08 -8.69
CA LEU A 203 -18.00 -1.93 -9.90
C LEU A 203 -16.96 -1.55 -10.96
N GLU A 204 -16.67 -0.27 -11.18
CA GLU A 204 -15.62 0.20 -12.09
C GLU A 204 -14.26 -0.42 -11.76
N LYS A 205 -13.89 -0.42 -10.48
CA LYS A 205 -12.63 -1.01 -10.00
C LYS A 205 -12.59 -2.52 -10.22
N ARG A 206 -13.71 -3.20 -9.95
CA ARG A 206 -13.77 -4.67 -10.03
C ARG A 206 -13.79 -5.20 -11.45
N TYR A 207 -14.51 -4.51 -12.36
CA TYR A 207 -14.80 -5.00 -13.71
C TYR A 207 -14.07 -4.26 -14.82
N ASN A 208 -13.25 -3.27 -14.47
CA ASN A 208 -12.51 -2.44 -15.43
C ASN A 208 -13.44 -1.78 -16.46
N VAL A 209 -14.47 -1.13 -16.00
CA VAL A 209 -15.44 -0.38 -16.81
C VAL A 209 -15.52 1.08 -16.37
N GLU A 210 -16.13 1.93 -17.16
CA GLU A 210 -16.44 3.33 -16.85
C GLU A 210 -17.95 3.54 -16.95
N PHE A 211 -18.57 4.08 -15.88
CA PHE A 211 -19.99 4.40 -15.88
C PHE A 211 -20.24 5.89 -16.17
N ILE A 212 -21.20 6.15 -17.05
CA ILE A 212 -21.66 7.50 -17.40
C ILE A 212 -23.11 7.64 -16.97
N ILE A 213 -23.36 8.41 -15.91
CA ILE A 213 -24.71 8.66 -15.39
C ILE A 213 -25.32 9.82 -16.18
N LYS A 214 -26.41 9.58 -16.92
CA LYS A 214 -27.12 10.59 -17.71
C LYS A 214 -28.30 11.23 -16.98
N ASN A 215 -28.83 10.57 -15.97
CA ASN A 215 -30.00 11.01 -15.24
C ASN A 215 -29.66 11.32 -13.78
N ASP A 216 -29.57 12.60 -13.44
CA ASP A 216 -29.23 13.04 -12.09
C ASP A 216 -30.24 12.60 -11.00
N ARG A 217 -31.46 12.25 -11.37
CA ARG A 217 -32.48 11.77 -10.42
C ARG A 217 -32.07 10.44 -9.79
N LEU A 218 -31.29 9.64 -10.49
CA LEU A 218 -30.80 8.35 -10.01
C LEU A 218 -29.74 8.47 -8.91
N LYS A 219 -29.14 9.64 -8.73
CA LYS A 219 -28.10 9.88 -7.70
C LYS A 219 -28.62 9.72 -6.26
N GLY A 220 -29.93 9.78 -6.06
CA GLY A 220 -30.57 9.56 -4.77
C GLY A 220 -30.80 8.09 -4.41
N ASP A 221 -30.62 7.17 -5.34
CA ASP A 221 -30.83 5.75 -5.12
C ASP A 221 -29.69 5.14 -4.31
N SER A 222 -30.01 4.15 -3.50
CA SER A 222 -29.03 3.36 -2.74
C SER A 222 -29.37 1.87 -2.80
N PHE A 223 -28.34 1.03 -2.68
CA PHE A 223 -28.46 -0.42 -2.85
C PHE A 223 -27.95 -1.17 -1.62
N THR A 224 -28.59 -2.30 -1.35
CA THR A 224 -28.14 -3.25 -0.33
C THR A 224 -28.11 -4.65 -0.95
N GLY A 225 -26.97 -5.31 -0.86
CA GLY A 225 -26.78 -6.65 -1.41
C GLY A 225 -25.34 -7.12 -1.32
N THR A 226 -25.14 -8.42 -1.46
CA THR A 226 -23.81 -9.05 -1.49
C THR A 226 -23.66 -9.82 -2.79
N PHE A 227 -22.57 -9.56 -3.51
CA PHE A 227 -22.25 -10.19 -4.77
C PHE A 227 -20.89 -10.89 -4.67
N THR A 228 -20.85 -12.15 -5.09
CA THR A 228 -19.64 -12.96 -5.08
C THR A 228 -19.52 -13.64 -6.43
N ASN A 229 -18.50 -13.34 -7.19
CA ASN A 229 -18.22 -13.96 -8.51
C ASN A 229 -19.33 -13.81 -9.58
N GLN A 230 -20.26 -12.88 -9.40
CA GLN A 230 -21.24 -12.56 -10.46
C GLN A 230 -20.56 -11.80 -11.61
N ARG A 231 -21.13 -11.92 -12.81
CA ARG A 231 -20.79 -11.06 -13.94
C ARG A 231 -21.40 -9.67 -13.72
N LEU A 232 -20.78 -8.66 -14.29
CA LEU A 232 -21.24 -7.26 -14.16
C LEU A 232 -22.70 -7.09 -14.61
N GLU A 233 -23.06 -7.68 -15.76
CA GLU A 233 -24.41 -7.58 -16.31
C GLU A 233 -25.45 -8.08 -15.31
N ARG A 234 -25.14 -9.15 -14.58
CA ARG A 234 -26.05 -9.71 -13.58
C ARG A 234 -26.26 -8.75 -12.40
N ILE A 235 -25.24 -8.03 -11.99
CA ILE A 235 -25.36 -7.01 -10.94
C ILE A 235 -26.17 -5.82 -11.44
N LEU A 236 -25.94 -5.39 -12.68
CA LEU A 236 -26.71 -4.30 -13.29
C LEU A 236 -28.18 -4.69 -13.52
N GLU A 237 -28.48 -5.96 -13.81
CA GLU A 237 -29.86 -6.47 -13.84
C GLU A 237 -30.54 -6.35 -12.47
N TYR A 238 -29.84 -6.63 -11.36
CA TYR A 238 -30.39 -6.40 -10.00
C TYR A 238 -30.66 -4.93 -9.74
N PHE A 239 -29.78 -4.03 -10.17
CA PHE A 239 -30.04 -2.58 -10.08
C PHE A 239 -31.28 -2.19 -10.88
N GLN A 240 -31.45 -2.70 -12.11
CA GLN A 240 -32.61 -2.47 -12.93
C GLN A 240 -33.91 -3.00 -12.31
N LEU A 241 -33.87 -4.16 -11.65
CA LEU A 241 -35.05 -4.76 -10.99
C LEU A 241 -35.43 -4.04 -9.70
N SER A 242 -34.46 -3.46 -8.96
CA SER A 242 -34.69 -2.81 -7.67
C SER A 242 -34.95 -1.31 -7.76
N SER A 243 -34.67 -0.70 -8.89
CA SER A 243 -34.82 0.74 -9.15
C SER A 243 -35.27 0.99 -10.59
N GLN A 244 -35.41 2.23 -10.97
CA GLN A 244 -35.77 2.61 -12.34
C GLN A 244 -34.56 2.75 -13.27
N ILE A 245 -33.39 2.23 -12.86
CA ILE A 245 -32.15 2.28 -13.62
C ILE A 245 -32.27 1.42 -14.87
N ARG A 246 -31.83 2.00 -16.00
CA ARG A 246 -31.55 1.28 -17.25
C ARG A 246 -30.08 1.46 -17.60
N TRP A 247 -29.53 0.51 -18.32
CA TRP A 247 -28.12 0.55 -18.70
C TRP A 247 -27.93 0.00 -20.12
N ARG A 248 -26.86 0.46 -20.77
CA ARG A 248 -26.40 -0.09 -22.05
C ARG A 248 -24.89 0.11 -22.19
N TYR A 249 -24.25 -0.78 -22.90
CA TYR A 249 -22.88 -0.55 -23.37
C TYR A 249 -22.89 0.56 -24.43
N LEU A 250 -21.90 1.45 -24.36
CA LEU A 250 -21.62 2.41 -25.40
C LEU A 250 -20.58 1.79 -26.32
N ASP A 251 -20.85 1.78 -27.63
CA ASP A 251 -19.86 1.42 -28.63
C ASP A 251 -18.70 2.42 -28.54
N SER A 252 -17.50 1.95 -28.26
CA SER A 252 -16.30 2.80 -28.26
C SER A 252 -15.85 2.97 -29.72
N PRO A 253 -15.93 4.16 -30.32
CA PRO A 253 -15.49 4.38 -31.70
C PRO A 253 -13.98 4.24 -31.85
N ASP A 254 -13.21 4.29 -30.75
CA ASP A 254 -11.76 4.17 -30.72
C ASP A 254 -11.36 2.84 -30.04
N MET A 255 -10.68 1.96 -30.79
CA MET A 255 -10.03 0.75 -30.26
C MET A 255 -8.93 1.03 -29.22
N LYS A 256 -8.75 2.27 -28.79
CA LYS A 256 -7.75 2.73 -27.81
C LYS A 256 -8.31 2.87 -26.40
N ASP A 257 -9.63 2.83 -26.21
CA ASP A 257 -10.20 2.88 -24.88
C ASP A 257 -9.95 1.56 -24.14
N GLU A 258 -9.14 1.62 -23.12
CA GLU A 258 -8.79 0.48 -22.27
C GLU A 258 -9.98 -0.03 -21.42
N LYS A 259 -11.04 0.78 -21.27
CA LYS A 259 -12.23 0.47 -20.46
C LYS A 259 -13.51 0.51 -21.28
N SER A 260 -14.35 -0.51 -21.10
CA SER A 260 -15.71 -0.49 -21.67
C SER A 260 -16.55 0.57 -20.99
N LYS A 261 -17.27 1.39 -21.77
CA LYS A 261 -18.15 2.45 -21.25
C LYS A 261 -19.58 1.95 -21.15
N ILE A 262 -20.22 2.22 -20.01
CA ILE A 262 -21.61 1.83 -19.73
C ILE A 262 -22.40 3.08 -19.35
N GLU A 263 -23.45 3.35 -20.10
CA GLU A 263 -24.37 4.46 -19.80
C GLU A 263 -25.48 3.98 -18.85
N ILE A 264 -25.71 4.78 -17.80
CA ILE A 264 -26.80 4.61 -16.82
C ILE A 264 -27.81 5.73 -17.02
N TYR A 265 -29.10 5.39 -17.29
CA TYR A 265 -30.15 6.33 -17.62
C TYR A 265 -31.54 5.92 -17.12
#